data_b067f79a62d61be24010c6a2f960f937
#
_entry.id   b067f79a62d61be24010c6a2f960f937
#
_cell.length_a   1.000
_cell.length_b   1.000
_cell.length_c   1.000
_cell.angle_alpha   90.00
_cell.angle_beta   90.00
_cell.angle_gamma   90.00
#
_symmetry.space_group_name_H-M   'P 1'
#
loop_
_entity.id
_entity.type
_entity.pdbx_description
1 polymer ?
#
loop_
_entity_poly.entity_id
_entity_poly.type
_entity_poly.pdbx_seq_one_letter_code
_entity_poly.pdbx_strand_id
1 'polypeptide(L)'
;MKSKIVKTLIVAVCIAAIAALSVALVFSRRELAAANAKMASEPSVFDAIATRTSIRMFDRTRPVGEELIERMLRAAMAAPTAVNKQPWEFVVVTDKPTLDALSKVHPNARIENGATLVIAVCGATDNGLGGRGKEFWIQDCSAATENLLLTAHGLGLGAVWCGVYPIEERIAPIREILAIPEGYIPLNLVTIGYPAQHPTPKDKWKPEKVHKGRW
;
A
#
# COMPACT_ATOMS: atom_id res chain seq x y z
N MET A 1 62.11 22.00 -19.05
CA MET A 1 60.95 22.81 -18.60
C MET A 1 59.61 22.10 -18.85
N LYS A 2 59.31 21.68 -20.08
CA LYS A 2 58.03 20.99 -20.46
C LYS A 2 57.69 19.74 -19.60
N SER A 3 58.67 18.86 -19.26
CA SER A 3 58.46 17.65 -18.46
C SER A 3 58.00 17.91 -16.99
N LYS A 4 58.50 18.97 -16.36
CA LYS A 4 58.07 19.34 -14.98
C LYS A 4 56.63 19.84 -14.97
N ILE A 5 56.24 20.64 -15.97
CA ILE A 5 54.86 21.21 -16.07
C ILE A 5 53.86 20.06 -16.25
N VAL A 6 54.13 19.09 -17.12
CA VAL A 6 53.27 17.94 -17.34
C VAL A 6 53.09 17.10 -16.07
N LYS A 7 54.16 16.84 -15.31
CA LYS A 7 54.06 16.12 -14.04
C LYS A 7 53.21 16.86 -13.00
N THR A 8 53.39 18.17 -12.90
CA THR A 8 52.57 18.97 -11.98
C THR A 8 51.10 19.00 -12.36
N LEU A 9 50.79 19.04 -13.67
CA LEU A 9 49.40 18.98 -14.14
C LEU A 9 48.75 17.64 -13.83
N ILE A 10 49.46 16.51 -14.05
CA ILE A 10 48.97 15.16 -13.73
C ILE A 10 48.67 15.04 -12.23
N VAL A 11 49.60 15.51 -11.37
CA VAL A 11 49.36 15.48 -9.90
C VAL A 11 48.14 16.32 -9.51
N ALA A 12 47.97 17.51 -10.08
CA ALA A 12 46.79 18.33 -9.80
C ALA A 12 45.48 17.68 -10.21
N VAL A 13 45.46 17.04 -11.40
CA VAL A 13 44.27 16.26 -11.88
C VAL A 13 43.98 15.10 -10.97
N CYS A 14 45.00 14.35 -10.54
CA CYS A 14 44.81 13.22 -9.60
C CYS A 14 44.26 13.69 -8.25
N ILE A 15 44.78 14.80 -7.70
CA ILE A 15 44.26 15.36 -6.44
C ILE A 15 42.80 15.80 -6.59
N ALA A 16 42.46 16.46 -7.70
CA ALA A 16 41.07 16.87 -7.97
C ALA A 16 40.14 15.66 -8.11
N ALA A 17 40.58 14.60 -8.79
CA ALA A 17 39.80 13.35 -8.94
C ALA A 17 39.60 12.63 -7.59
N ILE A 18 40.63 12.56 -6.76
CA ILE A 18 40.52 11.97 -5.40
C ILE A 18 39.57 12.79 -4.53
N ALA A 19 39.63 14.12 -4.59
CA ALA A 19 38.69 14.99 -3.85
C ALA A 19 37.26 14.79 -4.31
N ALA A 20 37.00 14.72 -5.61
CA ALA A 20 35.65 14.46 -6.17
C ALA A 20 35.11 13.08 -5.75
N LEU A 21 35.95 12.04 -5.81
CA LEU A 21 35.60 10.68 -5.36
C LEU A 21 35.31 10.64 -3.86
N SER A 22 36.07 11.37 -3.05
CA SER A 22 35.85 11.45 -1.60
C SER A 22 34.54 12.13 -1.27
N VAL A 23 34.18 13.20 -1.98
CA VAL A 23 32.89 13.88 -1.82
C VAL A 23 31.73 12.96 -2.22
N ALA A 24 31.84 12.29 -3.36
CA ALA A 24 30.82 11.34 -3.82
C ALA A 24 30.62 10.19 -2.80
N LEU A 25 31.71 9.69 -2.23
CA LEU A 25 31.66 8.63 -1.21
C LEU A 25 30.97 9.09 0.08
N VAL A 26 31.20 10.34 0.50
CA VAL A 26 30.53 10.93 1.68
C VAL A 26 29.03 11.08 1.43
N PHE A 27 28.63 11.55 0.24
CA PHE A 27 27.21 11.65 -0.11
C PHE A 27 26.54 10.28 -0.12
N SER A 28 27.14 9.28 -0.79
CA SER A 28 26.61 7.91 -0.84
C SER A 28 26.48 7.32 0.57
N ARG A 29 27.45 7.53 1.46
CA ARG A 29 27.38 7.05 2.86
C ARG A 29 26.26 7.75 3.64
N ARG A 30 26.03 9.04 3.42
CA ARG A 30 24.92 9.77 4.07
C ARG A 30 23.57 9.28 3.60
N GLU A 31 23.39 9.06 2.30
CA GLU A 31 22.16 8.47 1.74
C GLU A 31 21.90 7.08 2.27
N LEU A 32 22.92 6.21 2.32
CA LEU A 32 22.82 4.88 2.90
C LEU A 32 22.48 4.91 4.39
N ALA A 33 23.09 5.81 5.16
CA ALA A 33 22.79 5.98 6.57
C ALA A 33 21.34 6.49 6.80
N ALA A 34 20.87 7.42 5.97
CA ALA A 34 19.50 7.91 6.02
C ALA A 34 18.49 6.82 5.64
N ALA A 35 18.78 6.02 4.61
CA ALA A 35 17.97 4.88 4.22
C ALA A 35 17.90 3.82 5.33
N ASN A 36 19.03 3.48 5.94
CA ASN A 36 19.09 2.53 7.07
C ASN A 36 18.35 3.06 8.30
N ALA A 37 18.46 4.36 8.61
CA ALA A 37 17.71 4.98 9.70
C ALA A 37 16.19 4.96 9.44
N LYS A 38 15.77 5.21 8.19
CA LYS A 38 14.36 5.09 7.77
C LYS A 38 13.85 3.65 7.91
N MET A 39 14.62 2.66 7.47
CA MET A 39 14.28 1.23 7.64
C MET A 39 14.20 0.82 9.12
N ALA A 40 15.10 1.32 9.96
CA ALA A 40 15.09 1.03 11.40
C ALA A 40 13.92 1.70 12.14
N SER A 41 13.29 2.72 11.56
CA SER A 41 12.11 3.39 12.13
C SER A 41 10.78 2.78 11.68
N GLU A 42 10.78 1.92 10.67
CA GLU A 42 9.58 1.21 10.23
C GLU A 42 9.34 0.00 11.18
N PRO A 43 8.08 -0.26 11.60
CA PRO A 43 7.79 -1.41 12.44
C PRO A 43 8.15 -2.71 11.72
N SER A 44 8.60 -3.71 12.47
CA SER A 44 8.80 -5.04 11.91
C SER A 44 7.46 -5.59 11.37
N VAL A 45 7.52 -6.58 10.49
CA VAL A 45 6.30 -7.23 9.97
C VAL A 45 5.46 -7.81 11.11
N PHE A 46 6.09 -8.33 12.18
CA PHE A 46 5.38 -8.86 13.35
C PHE A 46 4.69 -7.75 14.14
N ASP A 47 5.35 -6.62 14.34
CA ASP A 47 4.77 -5.45 15.01
C ASP A 47 3.60 -4.89 14.19
N ALA A 48 3.76 -4.77 12.86
CA ALA A 48 2.70 -4.30 11.99
C ALA A 48 1.45 -5.20 12.07
N ILE A 49 1.63 -6.51 12.04
CA ILE A 49 0.54 -7.49 12.19
C ILE A 49 -0.12 -7.38 13.57
N ALA A 50 0.67 -7.28 14.63
CA ALA A 50 0.17 -7.26 16.01
C ALA A 50 -0.56 -5.95 16.35
N THR A 51 -0.12 -4.82 15.76
CA THR A 51 -0.59 -3.48 16.16
C THR A 51 -1.57 -2.85 15.18
N ARG A 52 -1.67 -3.35 13.94
CA ARG A 52 -2.63 -2.82 12.96
C ARG A 52 -4.06 -2.88 13.47
N THR A 53 -4.71 -1.75 13.45
CA THR A 53 -6.15 -1.61 13.74
C THR A 53 -6.85 -0.87 12.62
N SER A 54 -8.17 -1.01 12.53
CA SER A 54 -8.98 -0.24 11.57
C SER A 54 -9.13 1.20 12.06
N ILE A 55 -8.65 2.13 11.25
CA ILE A 55 -8.76 3.57 11.48
C ILE A 55 -9.94 4.12 10.66
N ARG A 56 -10.81 4.93 11.30
CA ARG A 56 -12.04 5.46 10.70
C ARG A 56 -12.20 6.97 10.88
N MET A 57 -11.19 7.65 11.42
CA MET A 57 -11.08 9.10 11.50
C MET A 57 -9.70 9.51 11.03
N PHE A 58 -9.65 10.50 10.14
CA PHE A 58 -8.44 10.88 9.41
C PHE A 58 -8.24 12.39 9.45
N ASP A 59 -6.99 12.82 9.30
CA ASP A 59 -6.63 14.22 9.14
C ASP A 59 -6.80 14.64 7.67
N ARG A 60 -7.89 15.36 7.40
CA ARG A 60 -8.22 15.85 6.05
C ARG A 60 -7.26 16.89 5.49
N THR A 61 -6.41 17.46 6.32
CA THR A 61 -5.46 18.50 5.90
C THR A 61 -4.17 17.91 5.32
N ARG A 62 -3.98 16.59 5.47
CA ARG A 62 -2.76 15.88 5.05
C ARG A 62 -3.09 14.87 3.95
N PRO A 63 -2.91 15.24 2.67
CA PRO A 63 -3.08 14.28 1.57
C PRO A 63 -2.01 13.19 1.61
N VAL A 64 -2.37 11.99 1.19
CA VAL A 64 -1.43 10.88 1.00
C VAL A 64 -0.67 11.10 -0.30
N GLY A 65 0.66 11.17 -0.24
CA GLY A 65 1.51 11.40 -1.42
C GLY A 65 1.66 10.16 -2.31
N GLU A 66 1.94 10.41 -3.60
CA GLU A 66 2.08 9.37 -4.64
C GLU A 66 3.11 8.29 -4.29
N GLU A 67 4.25 8.64 -3.69
CA GLU A 67 5.26 7.66 -3.25
C GLU A 67 4.69 6.63 -2.28
N LEU A 68 3.86 7.07 -1.32
CA LEU A 68 3.23 6.19 -0.35
C LEU A 68 2.15 5.32 -1.01
N ILE A 69 1.40 5.88 -1.96
CA ILE A 69 0.40 5.14 -2.74
C ILE A 69 1.09 4.03 -3.54
N GLU A 70 2.17 4.34 -4.25
CA GLU A 70 2.93 3.34 -5.01
C GLU A 70 3.48 2.23 -4.11
N ARG A 71 4.03 2.55 -2.93
CA ARG A 71 4.53 1.55 -1.97
C ARG A 71 3.42 0.60 -1.52
N MET A 72 2.23 1.11 -1.24
CA MET A 72 1.07 0.31 -0.86
C MET A 72 0.61 -0.61 -2.00
N LEU A 73 0.54 -0.10 -3.23
CA LEU A 73 0.15 -0.88 -4.41
C LEU A 73 1.18 -1.98 -4.74
N ARG A 74 2.47 -1.68 -4.65
CA ARG A 74 3.53 -2.69 -4.82
C ARG A 74 3.41 -3.83 -3.80
N ALA A 75 3.12 -3.50 -2.55
CA ALA A 75 2.91 -4.51 -1.52
C ALA A 75 1.63 -5.34 -1.78
N ALA A 76 0.54 -4.69 -2.21
CA ALA A 76 -0.69 -5.39 -2.58
C ALA A 76 -0.43 -6.38 -3.72
N MET A 77 0.27 -5.96 -4.77
CA MET A 77 0.62 -6.80 -5.93
C MET A 77 1.64 -7.90 -5.61
N ALA A 78 2.32 -7.85 -4.47
CA ALA A 78 3.20 -8.91 -3.99
C ALA A 78 2.46 -10.07 -3.31
N ALA A 79 1.14 -10.00 -3.15
CA ALA A 79 0.35 -11.07 -2.58
C ALA A 79 0.38 -12.33 -3.45
N PRO A 80 0.27 -13.53 -2.86
CA PRO A 80 0.11 -14.76 -3.63
C PRO A 80 -1.26 -14.82 -4.30
N THR A 81 -1.34 -15.49 -5.46
CA THR A 81 -2.61 -15.76 -6.14
C THR A 81 -2.70 -17.19 -6.63
N ALA A 82 -3.90 -17.67 -6.83
CA ALA A 82 -4.14 -18.98 -7.41
C ALA A 82 -3.44 -19.07 -8.78
N VAL A 83 -2.50 -20.04 -8.91
CA VAL A 83 -1.68 -20.27 -10.13
C VAL A 83 -1.04 -18.99 -10.70
N ASN A 84 -0.73 -18.03 -9.85
CA ASN A 84 -0.14 -16.74 -10.23
C ASN A 84 -0.98 -15.94 -11.26
N LYS A 85 -2.31 -15.99 -11.14
CA LYS A 85 -3.22 -15.30 -12.07
C LYS A 85 -3.30 -13.81 -11.89
N GLN A 86 -3.02 -13.30 -10.69
CA GLN A 86 -3.01 -11.86 -10.39
C GLN A 86 -4.27 -11.14 -10.86
N PRO A 87 -5.46 -11.59 -10.43
CA PRO A 87 -6.74 -11.14 -10.99
C PRO A 87 -7.16 -9.74 -10.50
N TRP A 88 -6.35 -9.11 -9.67
CA TRP A 88 -6.64 -7.81 -9.08
C TRP A 88 -6.44 -6.65 -10.03
N GLU A 89 -7.30 -5.65 -9.88
CA GLU A 89 -7.14 -4.29 -10.41
C GLU A 89 -7.38 -3.30 -9.27
N PHE A 90 -6.73 -2.15 -9.36
CA PHE A 90 -6.82 -1.13 -8.31
C PHE A 90 -7.26 0.20 -8.90
N VAL A 91 -8.33 0.80 -8.35
CA VAL A 91 -8.73 2.16 -8.70
C VAL A 91 -8.35 3.07 -7.55
N VAL A 92 -7.45 4.00 -7.81
CA VAL A 92 -6.94 4.99 -6.84
C VAL A 92 -7.75 6.27 -6.96
N VAL A 93 -8.38 6.70 -5.86
CA VAL A 93 -9.24 7.88 -5.82
C VAL A 93 -8.70 8.87 -4.80
N THR A 94 -8.29 10.04 -5.26
CA THR A 94 -7.80 11.15 -4.44
C THR A 94 -8.59 12.44 -4.65
N ASP A 95 -9.35 12.53 -5.73
CA ASP A 95 -10.16 13.69 -6.04
C ASP A 95 -11.42 13.76 -5.17
N LYS A 96 -11.69 14.94 -4.66
CA LYS A 96 -12.78 15.15 -3.72
C LYS A 96 -14.18 14.83 -4.29
N PRO A 97 -14.54 15.19 -5.54
CA PRO A 97 -15.84 14.85 -6.09
C PRO A 97 -16.13 13.36 -6.09
N THR A 98 -15.15 12.53 -6.50
CA THR A 98 -15.30 11.07 -6.52
C THR A 98 -15.35 10.49 -5.10
N LEU A 99 -14.50 10.98 -4.18
CA LEU A 99 -14.57 10.62 -2.75
C LEU A 99 -15.93 10.92 -2.14
N ASP A 100 -16.51 12.08 -2.41
CA ASP A 100 -17.83 12.48 -1.93
C ASP A 100 -18.94 11.60 -2.53
N ALA A 101 -18.84 11.22 -3.80
CA ALA A 101 -19.79 10.31 -4.44
C ALA A 101 -19.74 8.91 -3.82
N LEU A 102 -18.55 8.36 -3.60
CA LEU A 102 -18.36 7.06 -2.93
C LEU A 102 -18.89 7.08 -1.48
N SER A 103 -18.67 8.17 -0.76
CA SER A 103 -19.18 8.34 0.61
C SER A 103 -20.70 8.26 0.70
N LYS A 104 -21.42 8.79 -0.28
CA LYS A 104 -22.88 8.74 -0.33
C LYS A 104 -23.43 7.33 -0.55
N VAL A 105 -22.80 6.55 -1.42
CA VAL A 105 -23.25 5.19 -1.75
C VAL A 105 -22.73 4.12 -0.78
N HIS A 106 -21.68 4.43 -0.02
CA HIS A 106 -21.11 3.54 0.98
C HIS A 106 -20.79 4.26 2.30
N PRO A 107 -21.80 4.67 3.11
CA PRO A 107 -21.59 5.45 4.35
C PRO A 107 -20.65 4.75 5.35
N ASN A 108 -20.64 3.41 5.36
CA ASN A 108 -19.75 2.64 6.24
C ASN A 108 -18.27 2.71 5.82
N ALA A 109 -17.95 3.23 4.64
CA ALA A 109 -16.58 3.46 4.21
C ALA A 109 -15.89 4.60 4.98
N ARG A 110 -16.67 5.45 5.69
CA ARG A 110 -16.14 6.52 6.58
C ARG A 110 -15.25 7.53 5.87
N ILE A 111 -15.46 7.73 4.57
CA ILE A 111 -14.68 8.67 3.74
C ILE A 111 -14.88 10.11 4.24
N GLU A 112 -16.11 10.46 4.63
CA GLU A 112 -16.50 11.77 5.19
C GLU A 112 -15.72 12.14 6.45
N ASN A 113 -15.14 11.17 7.15
CA ASN A 113 -14.36 11.39 8.38
C ASN A 113 -12.91 11.86 8.09
N GLY A 114 -12.69 12.49 6.95
CA GLY A 114 -11.41 13.14 6.62
C GLY A 114 -10.46 12.31 5.79
N ALA A 115 -10.88 11.19 5.23
CA ALA A 115 -10.03 10.41 4.33
C ALA A 115 -9.68 11.21 3.07
N THR A 116 -8.42 11.08 2.64
CA THR A 116 -7.88 11.75 1.46
C THR A 116 -7.53 10.79 0.32
N LEU A 117 -7.73 9.48 0.57
CA LEU A 117 -7.45 8.42 -0.39
C LEU A 117 -8.44 7.28 -0.18
N VAL A 118 -8.97 6.76 -1.28
CA VAL A 118 -9.63 5.45 -1.34
C VAL A 118 -8.97 4.62 -2.43
N ILE A 119 -8.68 3.36 -2.12
CA ILE A 119 -8.27 2.38 -3.13
C ILE A 119 -9.38 1.33 -3.22
N ALA A 120 -10.05 1.27 -4.36
CA ALA A 120 -10.96 0.18 -4.66
C ALA A 120 -10.17 -1.02 -5.18
N VAL A 121 -10.29 -2.15 -4.51
CA VAL A 121 -9.70 -3.42 -4.95
C VAL A 121 -10.76 -4.18 -5.73
N CYS A 122 -10.50 -4.38 -7.01
CA CYS A 122 -11.39 -5.07 -7.92
C CYS A 122 -10.79 -6.41 -8.35
N GLY A 123 -11.63 -7.38 -8.61
CA GLY A 123 -11.18 -8.68 -9.12
C GLY A 123 -11.79 -9.01 -10.46
N ALA A 124 -10.98 -9.55 -11.38
CA ALA A 124 -11.45 -10.15 -12.61
C ALA A 124 -12.25 -11.41 -12.29
N THR A 125 -13.51 -11.47 -12.73
CA THR A 125 -14.39 -12.61 -12.50
C THR A 125 -14.07 -13.80 -13.40
N ASP A 126 -13.46 -13.53 -14.55
CA ASP A 126 -12.84 -14.54 -15.41
C ASP A 126 -11.33 -14.54 -15.19
N ASN A 127 -10.89 -15.32 -14.21
CA ASN A 127 -9.46 -15.52 -13.94
C ASN A 127 -8.84 -16.66 -14.77
N GLY A 128 -9.59 -17.21 -15.75
CA GLY A 128 -9.17 -18.31 -16.62
C GLY A 128 -9.04 -19.66 -15.91
N LEU A 129 -9.51 -19.79 -14.66
CA LEU A 129 -9.50 -21.06 -13.93
C LEU A 129 -10.79 -21.88 -14.12
N GLY A 130 -11.88 -21.23 -14.53
CA GLY A 130 -13.18 -21.87 -14.77
C GLY A 130 -13.73 -22.66 -13.59
N GLY A 131 -14.94 -23.20 -13.70
CA GLY A 131 -15.49 -24.18 -12.79
C GLY A 131 -15.25 -23.87 -11.29
N ARG A 132 -14.58 -24.81 -10.60
CA ARG A 132 -14.31 -24.74 -9.15
C ARG A 132 -13.31 -23.62 -8.75
N GLY A 133 -12.48 -23.15 -9.67
CA GLY A 133 -11.51 -22.08 -9.42
C GLY A 133 -12.08 -20.68 -9.64
N LYS A 134 -13.31 -20.55 -10.09
CA LYS A 134 -13.93 -19.29 -10.49
C LYS A 134 -13.89 -18.22 -9.39
N GLU A 135 -14.03 -18.60 -8.12
CA GLU A 135 -14.11 -17.64 -7.00
C GLU A 135 -12.79 -17.36 -6.30
N PHE A 136 -11.66 -17.93 -6.76
CA PHE A 136 -10.36 -17.67 -6.12
C PHE A 136 -9.94 -16.21 -6.19
N TRP A 137 -10.47 -15.43 -7.16
CA TRP A 137 -10.22 -13.99 -7.20
C TRP A 137 -10.58 -13.29 -5.89
N ILE A 138 -11.59 -13.79 -5.14
CA ILE A 138 -11.98 -13.21 -3.84
C ILE A 138 -10.85 -13.38 -2.83
N GLN A 139 -10.25 -14.57 -2.77
CA GLN A 139 -9.13 -14.89 -1.88
C GLN A 139 -7.89 -14.12 -2.29
N ASP A 140 -7.57 -14.09 -3.58
CA ASP A 140 -6.43 -13.39 -4.16
C ASP A 140 -6.48 -11.89 -3.86
N CYS A 141 -7.61 -11.24 -4.15
CA CYS A 141 -7.84 -9.83 -3.87
C CYS A 141 -7.88 -9.54 -2.35
N SER A 142 -8.33 -10.48 -1.53
CA SER A 142 -8.30 -10.37 -0.07
C SER A 142 -6.88 -10.39 0.47
N ALA A 143 -6.01 -11.25 -0.06
CA ALA A 143 -4.60 -11.28 0.29
C ALA A 143 -3.89 -9.97 -0.09
N ALA A 144 -4.17 -9.45 -1.30
CA ALA A 144 -3.67 -8.16 -1.74
C ALA A 144 -4.16 -7.01 -0.84
N THR A 145 -5.42 -7.04 -0.43
CA THR A 145 -5.99 -6.04 0.49
C THR A 145 -5.31 -6.06 1.86
N GLU A 146 -5.02 -7.24 2.44
CA GLU A 146 -4.32 -7.30 3.73
C GLU A 146 -2.89 -6.77 3.63
N ASN A 147 -2.16 -7.10 2.56
CA ASN A 147 -0.84 -6.51 2.32
C ASN A 147 -0.90 -4.98 2.24
N LEU A 148 -1.93 -4.42 1.57
CA LEU A 148 -2.16 -2.98 1.50
C LEU A 148 -2.41 -2.37 2.88
N LEU A 149 -3.24 -3.00 3.70
CA LEU A 149 -3.56 -2.54 5.06
C LEU A 149 -2.34 -2.56 5.98
N LEU A 150 -1.54 -3.63 5.94
CA LEU A 150 -0.31 -3.76 6.72
C LEU A 150 0.72 -2.71 6.30
N THR A 151 0.87 -2.50 4.99
CA THR A 151 1.79 -1.48 4.46
C THR A 151 1.35 -0.08 4.83
N ALA A 152 0.06 0.25 4.71
CA ALA A 152 -0.46 1.54 5.16
C ALA A 152 -0.10 1.80 6.64
N HIS A 153 -0.31 0.80 7.52
CA HIS A 153 0.03 0.90 8.93
C HIS A 153 1.54 1.08 9.15
N GLY A 154 2.37 0.29 8.47
CA GLY A 154 3.83 0.40 8.52
C GLY A 154 4.37 1.76 8.06
N LEU A 155 3.64 2.43 7.17
CA LEU A 155 3.94 3.78 6.69
C LEU A 155 3.39 4.89 7.59
N GLY A 156 2.80 4.56 8.75
CA GLY A 156 2.18 5.52 9.66
C GLY A 156 0.84 6.07 9.17
N LEU A 157 0.22 5.42 8.18
CA LEU A 157 -1.12 5.73 7.71
C LEU A 157 -2.18 4.92 8.47
N GLY A 158 -3.38 5.46 8.54
CA GLY A 158 -4.57 4.75 8.97
C GLY A 158 -5.32 4.19 7.78
N ALA A 159 -5.88 2.99 7.93
CA ALA A 159 -6.70 2.38 6.89
C ALA A 159 -7.86 1.55 7.46
N VAL A 160 -8.91 1.38 6.68
CA VAL A 160 -10.02 0.47 6.99
C VAL A 160 -10.52 -0.24 5.73
N TRP A 161 -10.74 -1.55 5.85
CA TRP A 161 -11.39 -2.38 4.85
C TRP A 161 -12.91 -2.19 4.92
N CYS A 162 -13.53 -1.76 3.84
CA CYS A 162 -14.96 -1.57 3.70
C CYS A 162 -15.49 -2.51 2.61
N GLY A 163 -16.17 -3.59 3.02
CA GLY A 163 -16.65 -4.63 2.10
C GLY A 163 -17.69 -4.11 1.12
N VAL A 164 -17.53 -4.46 -0.15
CA VAL A 164 -18.46 -4.17 -1.23
C VAL A 164 -19.12 -5.46 -1.70
N TYR A 165 -18.35 -6.38 -2.28
CA TYR A 165 -18.85 -7.72 -2.64
C TYR A 165 -19.17 -8.54 -1.37
N PRO A 166 -20.24 -9.35 -1.32
CA PRO A 166 -21.17 -9.65 -2.41
C PRO A 166 -22.50 -8.85 -2.39
N ILE A 167 -22.47 -7.60 -1.90
CA ILE A 167 -23.68 -6.80 -1.69
C ILE A 167 -23.96 -5.98 -2.96
N GLU A 168 -24.96 -6.39 -3.74
CA GLU A 168 -25.25 -5.81 -5.06
C GLU A 168 -25.59 -4.32 -4.97
N GLU A 169 -26.30 -3.90 -3.91
CA GLU A 169 -26.65 -2.50 -3.65
C GLU A 169 -25.43 -1.59 -3.42
N ARG A 170 -24.24 -2.19 -3.18
CA ARG A 170 -22.96 -1.48 -3.10
C ARG A 170 -22.17 -1.61 -4.40
N ILE A 171 -22.22 -2.78 -5.05
CA ILE A 171 -21.45 -3.07 -6.26
C ILE A 171 -21.88 -2.14 -7.39
N ALA A 172 -23.19 -2.09 -7.70
CA ALA A 172 -23.70 -1.37 -8.86
C ALA A 172 -23.33 0.15 -8.83
N PRO A 173 -23.62 0.92 -7.76
CA PRO A 173 -23.30 2.35 -7.76
C PRO A 173 -21.78 2.62 -7.71
N ILE A 174 -20.98 1.75 -7.07
CA ILE A 174 -19.52 1.91 -7.03
C ILE A 174 -18.93 1.65 -8.42
N ARG A 175 -19.44 0.64 -9.16
CA ARG A 175 -19.05 0.40 -10.56
C ARG A 175 -19.34 1.59 -11.44
N GLU A 176 -20.50 2.20 -11.29
CA GLU A 176 -20.91 3.39 -12.05
C GLU A 176 -19.99 4.58 -11.74
N ILE A 177 -19.78 4.92 -10.46
CA ILE A 177 -18.95 6.05 -10.04
C ILE A 177 -17.50 5.89 -10.52
N LEU A 178 -16.95 4.68 -10.43
CA LEU A 178 -15.55 4.40 -10.77
C LEU A 178 -15.35 3.93 -12.22
N ALA A 179 -16.42 3.89 -13.03
CA ALA A 179 -16.41 3.40 -14.40
C ALA A 179 -15.74 2.01 -14.53
N ILE A 180 -15.99 1.10 -13.57
CA ILE A 180 -15.40 -0.23 -13.58
C ILE A 180 -16.07 -1.06 -14.69
N PRO A 181 -15.28 -1.59 -15.65
CA PRO A 181 -15.82 -2.29 -16.81
C PRO A 181 -16.50 -3.61 -16.42
N GLU A 182 -17.28 -4.15 -17.36
CA GLU A 182 -17.83 -5.51 -17.25
C GLU A 182 -16.68 -6.52 -17.12
N GLY A 183 -16.91 -7.59 -16.33
CA GLY A 183 -15.90 -8.61 -16.04
C GLY A 183 -15.06 -8.32 -14.79
N TYR A 184 -15.17 -7.12 -14.20
CA TYR A 184 -14.55 -6.78 -12.92
C TYR A 184 -15.57 -6.44 -11.86
N ILE A 185 -15.32 -6.92 -10.63
CA ILE A 185 -16.18 -6.64 -9.47
C ILE A 185 -15.35 -5.98 -8.37
N PRO A 186 -15.80 -4.83 -7.82
CA PRO A 186 -15.16 -4.26 -6.64
C PRO A 186 -15.39 -5.17 -5.42
N LEU A 187 -14.30 -5.72 -4.87
CA LEU A 187 -14.33 -6.54 -3.66
C LEU A 187 -14.55 -5.67 -2.43
N ASN A 188 -13.81 -4.58 -2.36
CA ASN A 188 -13.86 -3.65 -1.24
C ASN A 188 -13.35 -2.25 -1.62
N LEU A 189 -13.64 -1.29 -0.73
CA LEU A 189 -12.97 0.00 -0.68
C LEU A 189 -12.02 -0.01 0.51
N VAL A 190 -10.77 0.36 0.31
CA VAL A 190 -9.84 0.65 1.40
C VAL A 190 -9.77 2.16 1.56
N THR A 191 -10.33 2.66 2.66
CA THR A 191 -10.30 4.08 3.00
C THR A 191 -9.05 4.38 3.78
N ILE A 192 -8.26 5.38 3.36
CA ILE A 192 -6.91 5.64 3.83
C ILE A 192 -6.69 7.13 4.09
N GLY A 193 -5.84 7.43 5.06
CA GLY A 193 -5.40 8.79 5.38
C GLY A 193 -4.45 8.79 6.58
N TYR A 194 -3.95 9.95 6.95
CA TYR A 194 -3.22 10.08 8.21
C TYR A 194 -4.19 9.91 9.37
N PRO A 195 -3.88 9.06 10.38
CA PRO A 195 -4.83 8.76 11.45
C PRO A 195 -5.06 9.98 12.37
N ALA A 196 -6.35 10.27 12.65
CA ALA A 196 -6.78 11.22 13.68
C ALA A 196 -7.29 10.51 14.95
N GLN A 197 -7.06 9.20 15.05
CA GLN A 197 -7.40 8.35 16.22
C GLN A 197 -6.34 7.27 16.39
N HIS A 198 -6.13 6.83 17.63
CA HIS A 198 -5.15 5.81 17.98
C HIS A 198 -5.81 4.72 18.87
N PRO A 199 -6.66 3.86 18.27
CA PRO A 199 -7.30 2.78 19.04
C PRO A 199 -6.27 1.76 19.51
N THR A 200 -6.45 1.25 20.72
CA THR A 200 -5.60 0.18 21.26
C THR A 200 -5.79 -1.11 20.45
N PRO A 201 -4.71 -1.76 20.02
CA PRO A 201 -4.77 -3.08 19.41
C PRO A 201 -5.45 -4.09 20.37
N LYS A 202 -6.25 -4.99 19.80
CA LYS A 202 -6.95 -6.02 20.58
C LYS A 202 -6.24 -7.35 20.42
N ASP A 203 -5.96 -8.02 21.54
CA ASP A 203 -5.60 -9.42 21.49
C ASP A 203 -6.82 -10.23 21.03
N LYS A 204 -6.62 -10.96 19.93
CA LYS A 204 -7.65 -11.81 19.30
C LYS A 204 -7.33 -13.29 19.39
N TRP A 205 -6.25 -13.64 20.14
CA TRP A 205 -5.85 -15.02 20.31
C TRP A 205 -6.93 -15.83 21.01
N LYS A 206 -7.30 -16.97 20.43
CA LYS A 206 -8.31 -17.89 20.93
C LYS A 206 -7.82 -19.31 20.73
N PRO A 207 -7.15 -19.90 21.73
CA PRO A 207 -6.57 -21.23 21.62
C PRO A 207 -7.62 -22.31 21.32
N GLU A 208 -8.86 -22.11 21.74
CA GLU A 208 -9.99 -23.01 21.46
C GLU A 208 -10.37 -23.11 19.97
N LYS A 209 -9.84 -22.19 19.14
CA LYS A 209 -10.02 -22.22 17.67
C LYS A 209 -8.90 -22.95 16.94
N VAL A 210 -7.94 -23.52 17.68
CA VAL A 210 -6.81 -24.24 17.10
C VAL A 210 -6.99 -25.72 17.32
N HIS A 211 -7.30 -26.45 16.26
CA HIS A 211 -7.47 -27.91 16.27
C HIS A 211 -6.23 -28.58 15.70
N LYS A 212 -5.64 -29.54 16.45
CA LYS A 212 -4.44 -30.28 16.03
C LYS A 212 -4.83 -31.59 15.36
N GLY A 213 -4.44 -31.75 14.10
CA GLY A 213 -4.67 -32.96 13.34
C GLY A 213 -6.07 -33.11 12.75
N ARG A 214 -7.09 -32.93 13.55
CA ARG A 214 -8.50 -33.00 13.14
C ARG A 214 -9.31 -31.92 13.82
N TRP A 215 -10.47 -31.57 13.25
CA TRP A 215 -11.48 -30.72 13.87
C TRP A 215 -12.06 -31.38 15.09
#